data_7a1630f11872a655ca0e1785b0e1bd55
#
_entry.id   7a1630f11872a655ca0e1785b0e1bd55
#
_cell.length_a   1.000
_cell.length_b   1.000
_cell.length_c   1.000
_cell.angle_alpha   90.00
_cell.angle_beta   90.00
_cell.angle_gamma   90.00
#
_symmetry.space_group_name_H-M   'P 1'
#
loop_
_entity.id
_entity.type
_entity.pdbx_description
1 polymer ?
#
loop_
_entity_poly.entity_id
_entity_poly.type
_entity_poly.pdbx_seq_one_letter_code
_entity_poly.pdbx_strand_id
1 'polypeptide(L)'
;RMVYSLMNDKQRAAYEERGEIDFSFALGSTGRFRVNAYKQKGACACALRIVGMQIPKPEQLGLSEDVIELYKKKRGLILVTGPTGSGKSTTLYTALSSLNSEEVNIITVEDPVEANIDGINQVQVNNKADMTFANALRSILRQDPDIIMIGEIRDSETAEIAVRASITGHLVVSTLHTNSTANSISRLADMGVEPYLIADSLVGIIAQRLVR
;
A
#
# COMPACT_ATOMS: atom_id res chain seq x y z
N ARG A 1 -10.78 2.58 31.17
CA ARG A 1 -11.28 3.93 30.84
C ARG A 1 -10.56 4.52 29.63
N MET A 2 -9.22 4.51 29.57
CA MET A 2 -8.44 5.12 28.46
C MET A 2 -8.79 4.53 27.07
N VAL A 3 -8.93 3.22 26.91
CA VAL A 3 -9.30 2.61 25.62
C VAL A 3 -10.67 3.09 25.13
N TYR A 4 -11.64 3.19 26.02
CA TYR A 4 -12.98 3.69 25.68
C TYR A 4 -13.00 5.17 25.29
N SER A 5 -12.12 6.01 25.85
CA SER A 5 -12.07 7.43 25.48
C SER A 5 -11.51 7.67 24.06
N LEU A 6 -10.85 6.68 23.45
CA LEU A 6 -10.36 6.73 22.09
C LEU A 6 -11.42 6.35 21.04
N MET A 7 -12.56 5.80 21.49
CA MET A 7 -13.62 5.27 20.62
C MET A 7 -14.83 6.18 20.57
N ASN A 8 -15.46 6.29 19.40
CA ASN A 8 -16.80 6.81 19.28
C ASN A 8 -17.86 5.77 19.72
N ASP A 9 -19.13 6.17 19.84
CA ASP A 9 -20.19 5.31 20.37
C ASP A 9 -20.43 4.06 19.51
N LYS A 10 -20.33 4.15 18.17
CA LYS A 10 -20.44 3.00 17.26
C LYS A 10 -19.30 2.00 17.46
N GLN A 11 -18.09 2.53 17.64
CA GLN A 11 -16.90 1.71 17.89
C GLN A 11 -16.96 1.02 19.25
N ARG A 12 -17.49 1.70 20.29
CA ARG A 12 -17.69 1.11 21.62
C ARG A 12 -18.67 -0.04 21.56
N ALA A 13 -19.83 0.15 20.90
CA ALA A 13 -20.84 -0.90 20.74
C ALA A 13 -20.24 -2.13 20.02
N ALA A 14 -19.52 -1.94 18.93
CA ALA A 14 -18.86 -3.03 18.20
C ALA A 14 -17.78 -3.73 19.04
N TYR A 15 -17.02 -2.98 19.83
CA TYR A 15 -16.02 -3.55 20.74
C TYR A 15 -16.65 -4.38 21.87
N GLU A 16 -17.77 -3.92 22.43
CA GLU A 16 -18.50 -4.65 23.48
C GLU A 16 -19.07 -5.96 22.94
N GLU A 17 -19.61 -5.94 21.71
CA GLU A 17 -20.19 -7.12 21.06
C GLU A 17 -19.11 -8.15 20.66
N ARG A 18 -18.00 -7.70 20.05
CA ARG A 18 -17.00 -8.59 19.43
C ARG A 18 -15.80 -8.89 20.33
N GLY A 19 -15.54 -8.04 21.33
CA GLY A 19 -14.36 -8.13 22.18
C GLY A 19 -13.09 -7.56 21.56
N GLU A 20 -13.14 -7.14 20.29
CA GLU A 20 -12.03 -6.47 19.58
C GLU A 20 -12.54 -5.46 18.56
N ILE A 21 -11.72 -4.49 18.23
CA ILE A 21 -11.98 -3.53 17.14
C ILE A 21 -10.70 -2.87 16.66
N ASP A 22 -10.57 -2.74 15.33
CA ASP A 22 -9.57 -1.90 14.67
C ASP A 22 -10.18 -0.54 14.29
N PHE A 23 -9.46 0.53 14.59
CA PHE A 23 -9.83 1.89 14.19
C PHE A 23 -8.60 2.79 14.11
N SER A 24 -8.75 3.99 13.58
CA SER A 24 -7.72 5.02 13.59
C SER A 24 -8.27 6.33 14.09
N PHE A 25 -7.39 7.14 14.69
CA PHE A 25 -7.68 8.52 15.06
C PHE A 25 -6.47 9.41 14.84
N ALA A 26 -6.72 10.71 14.67
CA ALA A 26 -5.67 11.72 14.58
C ALA A 26 -5.64 12.55 15.88
N LEU A 27 -4.44 12.88 16.35
CA LEU A 27 -4.24 13.70 17.53
C LEU A 27 -3.50 14.99 17.14
N GLY A 28 -4.26 16.00 16.74
CA GLY A 28 -3.74 17.31 16.35
C GLY A 28 -2.53 17.20 15.40
N SER A 29 -1.45 17.91 15.71
CA SER A 29 -0.18 17.86 14.97
C SER A 29 0.73 16.68 15.35
N THR A 30 0.34 15.86 16.34
CA THR A 30 1.18 14.77 16.86
C THR A 30 1.21 13.57 15.94
N GLY A 31 0.15 13.34 15.16
CA GLY A 31 0.10 12.25 14.20
C GLY A 31 -1.22 11.50 14.17
N ARG A 32 -1.27 10.52 13.27
CA ARG A 32 -2.35 9.54 13.17
C ARG A 32 -1.93 8.26 13.89
N PHE A 33 -2.88 7.64 14.56
CA PHE A 33 -2.67 6.39 15.28
C PHE A 33 -3.61 5.32 14.74
N ARG A 34 -3.07 4.15 14.41
CA ARG A 34 -3.85 2.94 14.21
C ARG A 34 -3.94 2.21 15.54
N VAL A 35 -5.14 1.82 15.91
CA VAL A 35 -5.42 1.19 17.20
C VAL A 35 -6.13 -0.13 16.96
N ASN A 36 -5.58 -1.21 17.52
CA ASN A 36 -6.30 -2.45 17.74
C ASN A 36 -6.64 -2.52 19.22
N ALA A 37 -7.91 -2.48 19.58
CA ALA A 37 -8.39 -2.66 20.94
C ALA A 37 -8.97 -4.05 21.08
N TYR A 38 -8.61 -4.74 22.18
CA TYR A 38 -8.97 -6.13 22.44
C TYR A 38 -9.14 -6.41 23.93
N LYS A 39 -9.72 -7.56 24.26
CA LYS A 39 -9.81 -8.04 25.65
C LYS A 39 -8.66 -8.98 25.96
N GLN A 40 -7.95 -8.71 27.04
CA GLN A 40 -6.88 -9.57 27.57
C GLN A 40 -7.15 -9.89 29.04
N LYS A 41 -7.33 -11.17 29.35
CA LYS A 41 -7.63 -11.64 30.74
C LYS A 41 -8.79 -10.86 31.39
N GLY A 42 -9.85 -10.56 30.60
CA GLY A 42 -11.00 -9.80 31.09
C GLY A 42 -10.81 -8.27 31.16
N ALA A 43 -9.61 -7.77 30.92
CA ALA A 43 -9.32 -6.34 30.90
C ALA A 43 -9.27 -5.81 29.46
N CYS A 44 -9.60 -4.51 29.29
CA CYS A 44 -9.44 -3.83 28.02
C CYS A 44 -7.97 -3.49 27.79
N ALA A 45 -7.42 -3.92 26.66
CA ALA A 45 -6.08 -3.62 26.20
C ALA A 45 -6.13 -2.99 24.81
N CYS A 46 -5.09 -2.28 24.40
CA CYS A 46 -4.94 -1.80 23.04
C CYS A 46 -3.48 -1.78 22.61
N ALA A 47 -3.25 -2.04 21.33
CA ALA A 47 -2.01 -1.79 20.64
C ALA A 47 -2.17 -0.52 19.80
N LEU A 48 -1.27 0.45 19.99
CA LEU A 48 -1.24 1.69 19.21
C LEU A 48 0.00 1.70 18.33
N ARG A 49 -0.21 1.96 17.04
CA ARG A 49 0.87 2.21 16.09
C ARG A 49 0.78 3.65 15.62
N ILE A 50 1.87 4.39 15.78
CA ILE A 50 1.98 5.72 15.21
C ILE A 50 2.14 5.57 13.70
N VAL A 51 1.31 6.25 12.94
CA VAL A 51 1.42 6.38 11.49
C VAL A 51 2.17 7.68 11.22
N GLY A 52 3.33 7.57 10.60
CA GLY A 52 4.18 8.72 10.32
C GLY A 52 3.45 9.76 9.47
N MET A 53 3.55 11.04 9.86
CA MET A 53 2.95 12.15 9.10
C MET A 53 3.90 12.71 8.04
N GLN A 54 5.19 12.44 8.13
CA GLN A 54 6.17 12.92 7.16
C GLN A 54 6.69 11.75 6.34
N ILE A 55 6.50 11.87 5.02
CA ILE A 55 7.10 10.95 4.07
C ILE A 55 8.56 11.35 3.90
N PRO A 56 9.53 10.44 4.16
CA PRO A 56 10.92 10.76 4.02
C PRO A 56 11.28 11.04 2.55
N LYS A 57 12.29 11.86 2.32
CA LYS A 57 12.86 12.06 0.98
C LYS A 57 13.67 10.83 0.55
N PRO A 58 13.87 10.59 -0.78
CA PRO A 58 14.64 9.45 -1.28
C PRO A 58 16.03 9.33 -0.67
N GLU A 59 16.72 10.46 -0.47
CA GLU A 59 18.08 10.52 0.11
C GLU A 59 18.11 10.03 1.56
N GLN A 60 17.04 10.29 2.31
CA GLN A 60 16.93 9.85 3.71
C GLN A 60 16.72 8.34 3.84
N LEU A 61 16.19 7.71 2.79
CA LEU A 61 16.01 6.26 2.72
C LEU A 61 17.24 5.55 2.13
N GLY A 62 18.25 6.29 1.66
CA GLY A 62 19.41 5.71 0.99
C GLY A 62 19.05 5.01 -0.35
N LEU A 63 18.01 5.47 -1.03
CA LEU A 63 17.65 4.94 -2.34
C LEU A 63 18.69 5.39 -3.36
N SER A 64 19.21 4.43 -4.16
CA SER A 64 20.14 4.74 -5.23
C SER A 64 19.46 5.50 -6.39
N GLU A 65 20.25 6.22 -7.17
CA GLU A 65 19.76 6.90 -8.37
C GLU A 65 19.06 5.92 -9.33
N ASP A 66 19.59 4.72 -9.49
CA ASP A 66 18.99 3.68 -10.34
C ASP A 66 17.57 3.30 -9.91
N VAL A 67 17.32 3.24 -8.60
CA VAL A 67 15.98 3.00 -8.05
C VAL A 67 15.05 4.17 -8.35
N ILE A 68 15.54 5.41 -8.22
CA ILE A 68 14.75 6.61 -8.51
C ILE A 68 14.41 6.67 -10.01
N GLU A 69 15.36 6.32 -10.88
CA GLU A 69 15.14 6.28 -12.34
C GLU A 69 14.08 5.23 -12.77
N LEU A 70 13.92 4.13 -12.02
CA LEU A 70 12.84 3.18 -12.29
C LEU A 70 11.46 3.85 -12.19
N TYR A 71 11.26 4.69 -11.18
CA TYR A 71 9.97 5.36 -10.96
C TYR A 71 9.67 6.47 -11.99
N LYS A 72 10.67 6.94 -12.75
CA LYS A 72 10.49 7.91 -13.84
C LYS A 72 10.05 7.27 -15.17
N LYS A 73 9.91 5.94 -15.21
CA LYS A 73 9.39 5.26 -16.40
C LYS A 73 7.95 5.67 -16.65
N LYS A 74 7.59 5.76 -17.93
CA LYS A 74 6.22 6.16 -18.32
C LYS A 74 5.20 5.03 -18.15
N ARG A 75 5.65 3.78 -18.19
CA ARG A 75 4.82 2.57 -18.06
C ARG A 75 5.64 1.39 -17.57
N GLY A 76 4.94 0.36 -17.13
CA GLY A 76 5.53 -0.89 -16.69
C GLY A 76 5.20 -1.18 -15.23
N LEU A 77 5.57 -2.37 -14.76
CA LEU A 77 5.34 -2.84 -13.40
C LEU A 77 6.64 -2.74 -12.59
N ILE A 78 6.57 -2.03 -11.47
CA ILE A 78 7.65 -1.98 -10.48
C ILE A 78 7.17 -2.64 -9.20
N LEU A 79 7.94 -3.58 -8.68
CA LEU A 79 7.62 -4.29 -7.46
C LEU A 79 8.63 -4.00 -6.35
N VAL A 80 8.13 -3.69 -5.16
CA VAL A 80 8.94 -3.61 -3.95
C VAL A 80 8.63 -4.83 -3.08
N THR A 81 9.63 -5.64 -2.79
CA THR A 81 9.48 -6.86 -2.03
C THR A 81 10.33 -6.89 -0.78
N GLY A 82 9.98 -7.75 0.15
CA GLY A 82 10.66 -7.91 1.43
C GLY A 82 9.71 -8.34 2.54
N PRO A 83 10.24 -8.68 3.73
CA PRO A 83 9.43 -9.05 4.88
C PRO A 83 8.54 -7.89 5.35
N THR A 84 7.53 -8.22 6.15
CA THR A 84 6.71 -7.21 6.83
C THR A 84 7.61 -6.32 7.71
N GLY A 85 7.37 -5.02 7.68
CA GLY A 85 8.15 -4.05 8.42
C GLY A 85 9.47 -3.63 7.75
N SER A 86 9.77 -4.08 6.52
CA SER A 86 10.98 -3.66 5.80
C SER A 86 10.89 -2.28 5.14
N GLY A 87 9.78 -1.54 5.33
CA GLY A 87 9.61 -0.19 4.80
C GLY A 87 9.12 -0.09 3.35
N LYS A 88 8.52 -1.16 2.79
CA LYS A 88 8.03 -1.18 1.39
C LYS A 88 7.06 -0.04 1.09
N SER A 89 6.01 0.14 1.91
CA SER A 89 5.02 1.22 1.75
C SER A 89 5.71 2.59 1.86
N THR A 90 6.66 2.75 2.78
CA THR A 90 7.42 4.00 2.93
C THR A 90 8.20 4.33 1.65
N THR A 91 8.87 3.33 1.06
CA THR A 91 9.60 3.49 -0.22
C THR A 91 8.66 3.88 -1.36
N LEU A 92 7.49 3.22 -1.48
CA LEU A 92 6.49 3.59 -2.48
C LEU A 92 5.95 5.00 -2.26
N TYR A 93 5.61 5.37 -1.05
CA TYR A 93 5.13 6.73 -0.74
C TYR A 93 6.17 7.80 -1.05
N THR A 94 7.44 7.53 -0.73
CA THR A 94 8.56 8.43 -1.07
C THR A 94 8.68 8.62 -2.58
N ALA A 95 8.60 7.52 -3.34
CA ALA A 95 8.63 7.56 -4.79
C ALA A 95 7.44 8.35 -5.36
N LEU A 96 6.21 8.05 -4.93
CA LEU A 96 5.00 8.75 -5.38
C LEU A 96 5.03 10.23 -5.04
N SER A 97 5.48 10.60 -3.83
CA SER A 97 5.60 12.00 -3.44
C SER A 97 6.62 12.77 -4.30
N SER A 98 7.67 12.10 -4.77
CA SER A 98 8.67 12.73 -5.66
C SER A 98 8.19 12.88 -7.11
N LEU A 99 7.20 12.10 -7.53
CA LEU A 99 6.59 12.14 -8.87
C LEU A 99 5.33 13.00 -8.92
N ASN A 100 4.81 13.37 -7.75
CA ASN A 100 3.54 14.09 -7.64
C ASN A 100 3.69 15.52 -8.17
N SER A 101 2.90 15.85 -9.20
CA SER A 101 2.79 17.17 -9.81
C SER A 101 1.38 17.39 -10.32
N GLU A 102 1.04 18.64 -10.67
CA GLU A 102 -0.28 18.98 -11.22
C GLU A 102 -0.56 18.33 -12.58
N GLU A 103 0.49 17.84 -13.27
CA GLU A 103 0.39 17.23 -14.61
C GLU A 103 0.26 15.69 -14.55
N VAL A 104 0.36 15.07 -13.36
CA VAL A 104 0.39 13.61 -13.20
C VAL A 104 -0.75 13.14 -12.33
N ASN A 105 -1.63 12.32 -12.88
CA ASN A 105 -2.73 11.72 -12.13
C ASN A 105 -2.26 10.43 -11.43
N ILE A 106 -2.01 10.53 -10.13
CA ILE A 106 -1.60 9.40 -9.30
C ILE A 106 -2.80 8.90 -8.50
N ILE A 107 -3.12 7.61 -8.64
CA ILE A 107 -4.20 6.98 -7.88
C ILE A 107 -3.66 5.75 -7.15
N THR A 108 -4.01 5.63 -5.87
CA THR A 108 -3.62 4.47 -5.06
C THR A 108 -4.82 3.65 -4.62
N VAL A 109 -4.62 2.35 -4.39
CA VAL A 109 -5.56 1.48 -3.69
C VAL A 109 -4.83 0.73 -2.58
N GLU A 110 -5.32 0.84 -1.35
CA GLU A 110 -4.59 0.46 -0.14
C GLU A 110 -5.49 -0.20 0.92
N ASP A 111 -4.89 -1.04 1.79
CA ASP A 111 -5.58 -1.72 2.89
C ASP A 111 -4.73 -1.74 4.18
N PRO A 112 -4.83 -0.70 5.01
CA PRO A 112 -5.47 0.60 4.80
C PRO A 112 -4.51 1.65 4.19
N VAL A 113 -5.02 2.85 3.90
CA VAL A 113 -4.20 4.04 3.63
C VAL A 113 -3.40 4.37 4.90
N GLU A 114 -2.06 4.33 4.81
CA GLU A 114 -1.17 4.52 5.97
C GLU A 114 -0.88 6.01 6.23
N ALA A 115 -0.75 6.82 5.18
CA ALA A 115 -0.54 8.27 5.28
C ALA A 115 -1.25 9.00 4.15
N ASN A 116 -1.78 10.19 4.42
CA ASN A 116 -2.35 11.02 3.37
C ASN A 116 -1.25 11.76 2.62
N ILE A 117 -1.31 11.77 1.31
CA ILE A 117 -0.40 12.52 0.44
C ILE A 117 -1.24 13.53 -0.32
N ASP A 118 -0.99 14.81 -0.10
CA ASP A 118 -1.70 15.88 -0.81
C ASP A 118 -1.45 15.75 -2.31
N GLY A 119 -2.49 15.91 -3.11
CA GLY A 119 -2.42 15.80 -4.57
C GLY A 119 -2.48 14.38 -5.12
N ILE A 120 -2.58 13.34 -4.29
CA ILE A 120 -2.75 11.94 -4.69
C ILE A 120 -4.14 11.44 -4.33
N ASN A 121 -4.80 10.77 -5.26
CA ASN A 121 -6.11 10.15 -5.04
C ASN A 121 -5.93 8.78 -4.37
N GLN A 122 -6.19 8.68 -3.08
CA GLN A 122 -5.98 7.47 -2.29
C GLN A 122 -7.31 6.76 -1.99
N VAL A 123 -7.47 5.55 -2.53
CA VAL A 123 -8.65 4.70 -2.34
C VAL A 123 -8.35 3.65 -1.27
N GLN A 124 -9.18 3.57 -0.25
CA GLN A 124 -9.08 2.53 0.76
C GLN A 124 -10.00 1.36 0.44
N VAL A 125 -9.47 0.14 0.49
CA VAL A 125 -10.24 -1.11 0.39
C VAL A 125 -11.34 -1.15 1.46
N ASN A 126 -12.52 -1.59 1.05
CA ASN A 126 -13.67 -1.81 1.94
C ASN A 126 -14.45 -3.05 1.49
N ASN A 127 -14.05 -4.20 1.98
CA ASN A 127 -14.66 -5.48 1.63
C ASN A 127 -16.17 -5.56 1.94
N LYS A 128 -16.67 -4.78 2.92
CA LYS A 128 -18.10 -4.73 3.24
C LYS A 128 -18.92 -4.04 2.15
N ALA A 129 -18.29 -3.18 1.38
CA ALA A 129 -18.89 -2.46 0.26
C ALA A 129 -18.43 -3.04 -1.10
N ASP A 130 -17.89 -4.26 -1.11
CA ASP A 130 -17.33 -4.93 -2.28
C ASP A 130 -16.21 -4.13 -3.01
N MET A 131 -15.60 -3.18 -2.29
CA MET A 131 -14.45 -2.42 -2.76
C MET A 131 -13.17 -3.21 -2.47
N THR A 132 -12.94 -4.26 -3.26
CA THR A 132 -11.71 -5.07 -3.23
C THR A 132 -10.59 -4.38 -4.01
N PHE A 133 -9.35 -4.88 -3.92
CA PHE A 133 -8.25 -4.40 -4.77
C PHE A 133 -8.60 -4.51 -6.26
N ALA A 134 -9.13 -5.64 -6.70
CA ALA A 134 -9.50 -5.87 -8.10
C ALA A 134 -10.62 -4.93 -8.58
N ASN A 135 -11.69 -4.77 -7.79
CA ASN A 135 -12.81 -3.89 -8.15
C ASN A 135 -12.39 -2.41 -8.18
N ALA A 136 -11.56 -1.98 -7.21
CA ALA A 136 -11.01 -0.64 -7.19
C ALA A 136 -10.13 -0.39 -8.42
N LEU A 137 -9.24 -1.32 -8.78
CA LEU A 137 -8.39 -1.20 -9.97
C LEU A 137 -9.18 -1.07 -11.26
N ARG A 138 -10.23 -1.88 -11.44
CA ARG A 138 -11.12 -1.75 -12.62
C ARG A 138 -11.77 -0.36 -12.71
N SER A 139 -12.07 0.25 -11.57
CA SER A 139 -12.61 1.61 -11.53
C SER A 139 -11.54 2.65 -11.82
N ILE A 140 -10.37 2.51 -11.21
CA ILE A 140 -9.22 3.41 -11.36
C ILE A 140 -8.78 3.51 -12.82
N LEU A 141 -8.74 2.40 -13.55
CA LEU A 141 -8.39 2.35 -14.98
C LEU A 141 -9.32 3.15 -15.90
N ARG A 142 -10.49 3.59 -15.41
CA ARG A 142 -11.42 4.50 -16.14
C ARG A 142 -11.30 5.96 -15.72
N GLN A 143 -10.30 6.29 -14.92
CA GLN A 143 -10.07 7.63 -14.37
C GLN A 143 -8.82 8.28 -14.96
N ASP A 144 -8.33 7.76 -16.10
CA ASP A 144 -7.14 8.22 -16.81
C ASP A 144 -5.91 8.40 -15.87
N PRO A 145 -5.51 7.37 -15.11
CA PRO A 145 -4.35 7.45 -14.24
C PRO A 145 -3.05 7.36 -15.05
N ASP A 146 -2.07 8.17 -14.70
CA ASP A 146 -0.69 8.02 -15.19
C ASP A 146 0.07 6.98 -14.36
N ILE A 147 -0.13 7.05 -13.03
CA ILE A 147 0.54 6.17 -12.08
C ILE A 147 -0.52 5.52 -11.18
N ILE A 148 -0.44 4.20 -11.07
CA ILE A 148 -1.29 3.40 -10.19
C ILE A 148 -0.42 2.74 -9.12
N MET A 149 -0.71 3.01 -7.85
CA MET A 149 -0.11 2.25 -6.75
C MET A 149 -1.12 1.25 -6.20
N ILE A 150 -0.71 0.01 -6.13
CA ILE A 150 -1.44 -1.07 -5.46
C ILE A 150 -0.70 -1.39 -4.18
N GLY A 151 -1.32 -1.19 -3.03
CA GLY A 151 -0.70 -1.41 -1.73
C GLY A 151 0.02 -2.77 -1.64
N GLU A 152 -0.63 -3.81 -2.15
CA GLU A 152 -0.03 -5.13 -2.32
C GLU A 152 -0.81 -5.99 -3.32
N ILE A 153 -0.12 -6.96 -3.94
CA ILE A 153 -0.73 -8.00 -4.79
C ILE A 153 -0.76 -9.30 -4.00
N ARG A 154 -1.96 -9.81 -3.68
CA ARG A 154 -2.16 -11.05 -2.90
C ARG A 154 -2.80 -12.18 -3.69
N ASP A 155 -3.53 -11.86 -4.74
CA ASP A 155 -4.37 -12.78 -5.50
C ASP A 155 -4.16 -12.66 -7.01
N SER A 156 -4.60 -13.69 -7.74
CA SER A 156 -4.43 -13.79 -9.19
C SER A 156 -5.17 -12.70 -9.96
N GLU A 157 -6.36 -12.32 -9.51
CA GLU A 157 -7.18 -11.32 -10.19
C GLU A 157 -6.52 -9.94 -10.15
N THR A 158 -6.05 -9.51 -8.97
CA THR A 158 -5.29 -8.27 -8.79
C THR A 158 -3.99 -8.28 -9.59
N ALA A 159 -3.27 -9.43 -9.60
CA ALA A 159 -2.02 -9.59 -10.35
C ALA A 159 -2.25 -9.42 -11.86
N GLU A 160 -3.27 -10.07 -12.41
CA GLU A 160 -3.59 -9.99 -13.83
C GLU A 160 -3.96 -8.57 -14.25
N ILE A 161 -4.80 -7.88 -13.48
CA ILE A 161 -5.20 -6.49 -13.78
C ILE A 161 -3.97 -5.55 -13.72
N ALA A 162 -3.11 -5.69 -12.71
CA ALA A 162 -1.90 -4.88 -12.54
C ALA A 162 -0.93 -5.04 -13.73
N VAL A 163 -0.68 -6.29 -14.14
CA VAL A 163 0.18 -6.61 -15.28
C VAL A 163 -0.39 -6.06 -16.57
N ARG A 164 -1.67 -6.25 -16.84
CA ARG A 164 -2.32 -5.72 -18.06
C ARG A 164 -2.29 -4.20 -18.09
N ALA A 165 -2.55 -3.52 -16.97
CA ALA A 165 -2.49 -2.08 -16.87
C ALA A 165 -1.09 -1.55 -17.20
N SER A 166 -0.03 -2.22 -16.69
CA SER A 166 1.35 -1.82 -16.95
C SER A 166 1.78 -1.99 -18.41
N ILE A 167 1.25 -2.99 -19.12
CA ILE A 167 1.49 -3.19 -20.56
C ILE A 167 0.75 -2.13 -21.39
N THR A 168 -0.47 -1.76 -20.97
CA THR A 168 -1.34 -0.85 -21.73
C THR A 168 -1.04 0.64 -21.55
N GLY A 169 0.02 1.00 -20.84
CA GLY A 169 0.51 2.38 -20.84
C GLY A 169 0.66 3.03 -19.45
N HIS A 170 0.26 2.36 -18.38
CA HIS A 170 0.33 2.90 -17.02
C HIS A 170 1.62 2.51 -16.32
N LEU A 171 2.16 3.39 -15.48
CA LEU A 171 3.16 2.99 -14.50
C LEU A 171 2.45 2.39 -13.28
N VAL A 172 2.65 1.10 -13.07
CA VAL A 172 2.06 0.39 -11.92
C VAL A 172 3.16 0.10 -10.91
N VAL A 173 2.95 0.52 -9.66
CA VAL A 173 3.86 0.24 -8.56
C VAL A 173 3.14 -0.55 -7.48
N SER A 174 3.76 -1.60 -6.95
CA SER A 174 3.12 -2.44 -5.94
C SER A 174 4.11 -3.10 -5.00
N THR A 175 3.59 -3.73 -3.95
CA THR A 175 4.40 -4.59 -3.08
C THR A 175 4.04 -6.06 -3.26
N LEU A 176 5.05 -6.91 -3.04
CA LEU A 176 4.90 -8.35 -2.89
C LEU A 176 5.57 -8.81 -1.59
N HIS A 177 5.03 -9.86 -0.99
CA HIS A 177 5.62 -10.51 0.18
C HIS A 177 6.48 -11.71 -0.26
N THR A 178 7.62 -11.43 -0.86
CA THR A 178 8.63 -12.44 -1.24
C THR A 178 9.99 -12.10 -0.66
N ASN A 179 10.87 -13.08 -0.56
CA ASN A 179 12.17 -12.94 0.09
C ASN A 179 13.29 -12.47 -0.85
N SER A 180 13.06 -12.48 -2.15
CA SER A 180 14.04 -12.05 -3.16
C SER A 180 13.33 -11.56 -4.43
N THR A 181 14.09 -10.88 -5.28
CA THR A 181 13.60 -10.43 -6.60
C THR A 181 13.22 -11.62 -7.49
N ALA A 182 14.03 -12.68 -7.51
CA ALA A 182 13.75 -13.89 -8.29
C ALA A 182 12.44 -14.56 -7.83
N ASN A 183 12.21 -14.68 -6.51
CA ASN A 183 10.98 -15.26 -5.98
C ASN A 183 9.74 -14.43 -6.31
N SER A 184 9.88 -13.14 -6.61
CA SER A 184 8.76 -12.30 -7.02
C SER A 184 8.24 -12.69 -8.41
N ILE A 185 9.14 -13.06 -9.32
CA ILE A 185 8.77 -13.53 -10.65
C ILE A 185 8.01 -14.87 -10.54
N SER A 186 8.56 -15.83 -9.78
CA SER A 186 7.89 -17.11 -9.54
C SER A 186 6.52 -16.90 -8.88
N ARG A 187 6.43 -15.97 -7.93
CA ARG A 187 5.17 -15.67 -7.24
C ARG A 187 4.09 -15.13 -8.17
N LEU A 188 4.45 -14.26 -9.14
CA LEU A 188 3.49 -13.82 -10.16
C LEU A 188 3.04 -14.97 -11.06
N ALA A 189 3.96 -15.87 -11.44
CA ALA A 189 3.63 -17.06 -12.23
C ALA A 189 2.70 -18.01 -11.43
N ASP A 190 2.97 -18.23 -10.14
CA ASP A 190 2.11 -19.02 -9.24
C ASP A 190 0.70 -18.43 -9.07
N MET A 191 0.57 -17.11 -9.21
CA MET A 191 -0.72 -16.40 -9.25
C MET A 191 -1.43 -16.52 -10.63
N GLY A 192 -0.86 -17.28 -11.58
CA GLY A 192 -1.46 -17.53 -12.88
C GLY A 192 -1.13 -16.48 -13.94
N VAL A 193 -0.19 -15.57 -13.68
CA VAL A 193 0.27 -14.62 -14.71
C VAL A 193 1.20 -15.33 -15.67
N GLU A 194 0.86 -15.29 -16.96
CA GLU A 194 1.66 -15.92 -18.01
C GLU A 194 3.09 -15.33 -18.07
N PRO A 195 4.12 -16.16 -18.22
CA PRO A 195 5.53 -15.72 -18.19
C PRO A 195 5.87 -14.62 -19.20
N TYR A 196 5.26 -14.65 -20.40
CA TYR A 196 5.48 -13.60 -21.40
C TYR A 196 4.89 -12.25 -20.97
N LEU A 197 3.75 -12.24 -20.26
CA LEU A 197 3.17 -11.01 -19.73
C LEU A 197 4.02 -10.43 -18.58
N ILE A 198 4.62 -11.31 -17.76
CA ILE A 198 5.57 -10.87 -16.72
C ILE A 198 6.79 -10.20 -17.38
N ALA A 199 7.34 -10.83 -18.42
CA ALA A 199 8.50 -10.30 -19.14
C ALA A 199 8.21 -8.94 -19.80
N ASP A 200 7.02 -8.77 -20.40
CA ASP A 200 6.63 -7.55 -21.09
C ASP A 200 6.27 -6.41 -20.13
N SER A 201 5.78 -6.74 -18.95
CA SER A 201 5.30 -5.75 -17.97
C SER A 201 6.37 -5.27 -17.01
N LEU A 202 7.25 -6.17 -16.55
CA LEU A 202 8.13 -5.95 -15.41
C LEU A 202 9.34 -5.10 -15.80
N VAL A 203 9.45 -3.89 -15.24
CA VAL A 203 10.60 -2.99 -15.44
C VAL A 203 11.57 -2.97 -14.28
N GLY A 204 11.16 -3.40 -13.10
CA GLY A 204 12.05 -3.49 -11.95
C GLY A 204 11.46 -4.20 -10.74
N ILE A 205 12.35 -4.84 -9.98
CA ILE A 205 12.01 -5.42 -8.67
C ILE A 205 13.06 -4.98 -7.66
N ILE A 206 12.59 -4.39 -6.57
CA ILE A 206 13.42 -3.89 -5.47
C ILE A 206 13.20 -4.79 -4.27
N ALA A 207 14.21 -5.56 -3.87
CA ALA A 207 14.16 -6.35 -2.65
C ALA A 207 14.74 -5.55 -1.47
N GLN A 208 13.93 -5.30 -0.46
CA GLN A 208 14.26 -4.39 0.63
C GLN A 208 14.39 -5.09 1.98
N ARG A 209 15.38 -4.70 2.75
CA ARG A 209 15.64 -5.11 4.13
C ARG A 209 16.06 -3.91 4.96
N LEU A 210 15.61 -3.84 6.21
CA LEU A 210 16.18 -2.93 7.20
C LEU A 210 17.35 -3.61 7.88
N VAL A 211 18.47 -2.91 7.97
CA VAL A 211 19.66 -3.32 8.71
C VAL A 211 19.89 -2.37 9.88
N ARG A 212 20.55 -2.87 10.92
CA ARG A 212 20.94 -2.05 12.09
C ARG A 212 22.31 -1.43 11.87
#